data_ef9fd29506fc801fb6fea051ad13ce6d
#
_entry.id   ef9fd29506fc801fb6fea051ad13ce6d
#
_cell.length_a   1.000
_cell.length_b   1.000
_cell.length_c   1.000
_cell.angle_alpha   90.00
_cell.angle_beta   90.00
_cell.angle_gamma   90.00
#
_symmetry.space_group_name_H-M   'P 1'
#
loop_
_entity.id
_entity.type
_entity.pdbx_description
1 polymer ?
#
loop_
_entity_poly.entity_id
_entity_poly.type
_entity_poly.pdbx_seq_one_letter_code
_entity_poly.pdbx_strand_id
1 'polypeptide(L)'
;MSLPASAAKFDPARAAEYAEQSRIALAGYDACHELAACMLASTIGRPDAQLLVAGAGGTGQEILVAAALEPGWRFTAADPSAPMLALARGNVEAAGYGARTRFVEAEIDALPDTAGFDGATLIGVLHHLPGDDAKAALLRAIARRLKPGAPLVVAGNYRHYAAHPRLLDAWRQRWRMKGATPDVVDAKLAKILQGADPPATEDAIHRLLHDAGFDAPLRFFASLFWGAWIAVRRA
;
A
#
# COMPACT_ATOMS: atom_id res chain seq x y z
N MET A 1 -13.84 -7.27 22.33
CA MET A 1 -13.82 -7.02 20.87
C MET A 1 -12.49 -7.60 20.34
N SER A 2 -12.54 -8.61 19.49
CA SER A 2 -11.34 -9.18 18.87
C SER A 2 -10.83 -8.16 17.84
N LEU A 3 -9.53 -7.82 17.88
CA LEU A 3 -8.89 -6.98 16.84
C LEU A 3 -9.11 -7.61 15.46
N PRO A 4 -9.35 -6.82 14.40
CA PRO A 4 -9.42 -7.35 13.05
C PRO A 4 -8.17 -8.16 12.73
N ALA A 5 -8.33 -9.27 11.99
CA ALA A 5 -7.23 -10.20 11.69
C ALA A 5 -6.01 -9.55 11.01
N SER A 6 -6.23 -8.44 10.29
CA SER A 6 -5.19 -7.61 9.69
C SER A 6 -4.37 -6.84 10.73
N ALA A 7 -5.01 -6.24 11.74
CA ALA A 7 -4.34 -5.46 12.78
C ALA A 7 -3.49 -6.32 13.72
N ALA A 8 -3.91 -7.57 13.99
CA ALA A 8 -3.17 -8.51 14.84
C ALA A 8 -1.81 -8.96 14.27
N LYS A 9 -1.57 -8.75 12.97
CA LYS A 9 -0.30 -9.09 12.32
C LYS A 9 0.84 -8.09 12.61
N PHE A 10 0.53 -6.89 13.11
CA PHE A 10 1.48 -5.78 13.25
C PHE A 10 1.58 -5.32 14.71
N ASP A 11 2.43 -5.99 15.49
CA ASP A 11 2.74 -5.60 16.86
C ASP A 11 3.85 -4.53 16.93
N PRO A 12 4.00 -3.81 18.07
CA PRO A 12 4.99 -2.73 18.22
C PRO A 12 6.44 -3.16 18.02
N ALA A 13 6.81 -4.40 18.39
CA ALA A 13 8.17 -4.90 18.22
C ALA A 13 8.51 -5.10 16.74
N ARG A 14 7.51 -5.43 15.91
CA ARG A 14 7.66 -5.58 14.46
C ARG A 14 7.64 -4.25 13.72
N ALA A 15 7.00 -3.22 14.28
CA ALA A 15 6.95 -1.90 13.66
C ALA A 15 8.34 -1.26 13.50
N ALA A 16 9.23 -1.44 14.47
CA ALA A 16 10.58 -0.88 14.43
C ALA A 16 11.45 -1.47 13.29
N GLU A 17 11.26 -2.77 13.00
CA GLU A 17 11.98 -3.45 11.92
C GLU A 17 11.32 -3.26 10.55
N TYR A 18 10.11 -2.74 10.51
CA TYR A 18 9.26 -2.74 9.31
C TYR A 18 9.91 -1.98 8.14
N ALA A 19 10.52 -0.83 8.41
CA ALA A 19 11.11 0.00 7.36
C ALA A 19 12.25 -0.71 6.61
N GLU A 20 13.12 -1.42 7.33
CA GLU A 20 14.20 -2.21 6.73
C GLU A 20 13.65 -3.44 6.00
N GLN A 21 12.77 -4.17 6.65
CA GLN A 21 12.14 -5.37 6.09
C GLN A 21 11.39 -5.07 4.78
N SER A 22 10.67 -3.94 4.73
CA SER A 22 9.95 -3.51 3.54
C SER A 22 10.89 -3.23 2.35
N ARG A 23 12.04 -2.58 2.59
CA ARG A 23 13.05 -2.31 1.56
C ARG A 23 13.76 -3.59 1.08
N ILE A 24 13.86 -4.61 1.92
CA ILE A 24 14.37 -5.92 1.52
C ILE A 24 13.30 -6.67 0.70
N ALA A 25 12.06 -6.71 1.18
CA ALA A 25 10.96 -7.41 0.53
C ALA A 25 10.62 -6.82 -0.84
N LEU A 26 10.61 -5.49 -0.96
CA LEU A 26 10.39 -4.80 -2.22
C LEU A 26 11.71 -4.23 -2.75
N ALA A 27 12.32 -4.89 -3.72
CA ALA A 27 13.44 -4.32 -4.46
C ALA A 27 12.95 -3.11 -5.29
N GLY A 28 13.53 -1.94 -5.05
CA GLY A 28 13.04 -0.68 -5.63
C GLY A 28 11.93 -0.02 -4.80
N TYR A 29 11.90 -0.25 -3.48
CA TYR A 29 10.93 0.33 -2.56
C TYR A 29 10.79 1.84 -2.73
N ASP A 30 11.90 2.59 -2.68
CA ASP A 30 11.88 4.04 -2.82
C ASP A 30 11.40 4.46 -4.22
N ALA A 31 11.88 3.82 -5.28
CA ALA A 31 11.43 4.07 -6.65
C ALA A 31 9.92 3.81 -6.86
N CYS A 32 9.36 2.77 -6.22
CA CYS A 32 7.93 2.50 -6.29
C CYS A 32 7.10 3.65 -5.70
N HIS A 33 7.51 4.20 -4.55
CA HIS A 33 6.82 5.32 -3.89
C HIS A 33 7.02 6.64 -4.64
N GLU A 34 8.22 6.90 -5.16
CA GLU A 34 8.51 8.08 -5.98
C GLU A 34 7.66 8.09 -7.26
N LEU A 35 7.63 6.97 -7.99
CA LEU A 35 6.81 6.83 -9.18
C LEU A 35 5.31 6.91 -8.86
N ALA A 36 4.86 6.37 -7.73
CA ALA A 36 3.48 6.51 -7.27
C ALA A 36 3.09 7.98 -7.06
N ALA A 37 3.94 8.77 -6.41
CA ALA A 37 3.73 10.20 -6.24
C ALA A 37 3.71 10.95 -7.59
N CYS A 38 4.64 10.63 -8.50
CA CYS A 38 4.67 11.21 -9.85
C CYS A 38 3.41 10.90 -10.66
N MET A 39 2.93 9.64 -10.60
CA MET A 39 1.71 9.22 -11.29
C MET A 39 0.47 9.91 -10.74
N LEU A 40 0.38 10.07 -9.41
CA LEU A 40 -0.70 10.85 -8.78
C LEU A 40 -0.63 12.31 -9.20
N ALA A 41 0.52 12.95 -9.09
CA ALA A 41 0.69 14.36 -9.41
C ALA A 41 0.33 14.66 -10.86
N SER A 42 0.81 13.85 -11.80
CA SER A 42 0.51 13.99 -13.23
C SER A 42 -0.95 13.80 -13.58
N THR A 43 -1.69 12.95 -12.80
CA THR A 43 -3.10 12.66 -13.07
C THR A 43 -4.02 13.68 -12.38
N ILE A 44 -3.70 14.09 -11.16
CA ILE A 44 -4.49 15.07 -10.38
C ILE A 44 -4.34 16.48 -10.96
N GLY A 45 -3.14 16.90 -11.33
CA GLY A 45 -2.86 18.15 -12.02
C GLY A 45 -3.24 19.43 -11.24
N ARG A 46 -3.33 19.38 -9.89
CA ARG A 46 -3.68 20.52 -9.05
C ARG A 46 -2.82 20.59 -7.78
N PRO A 47 -2.47 21.82 -7.32
CA PRO A 47 -1.51 21.99 -6.22
C PRO A 47 -2.11 21.80 -4.82
N ASP A 48 -3.43 21.71 -4.64
CA ASP A 48 -4.15 21.73 -3.36
C ASP A 48 -4.99 20.48 -3.10
N ALA A 49 -4.54 19.31 -3.57
CA ALA A 49 -5.30 18.08 -3.50
C ALA A 49 -5.41 17.50 -2.06
N GLN A 50 -6.53 16.79 -1.83
CA GLN A 50 -6.79 16.00 -0.63
C GLN A 50 -6.62 14.51 -0.95
N LEU A 51 -5.66 13.85 -0.31
CA LEU A 51 -5.32 12.45 -0.58
C LEU A 51 -5.71 11.53 0.57
N LEU A 52 -6.26 10.37 0.21
CA LEU A 52 -6.47 9.25 1.13
C LEU A 52 -5.28 8.28 1.02
N VAL A 53 -4.58 8.04 2.12
CA VAL A 53 -3.55 7.01 2.23
C VAL A 53 -4.17 5.85 3.02
N ALA A 54 -4.58 4.81 2.30
CA ALA A 54 -5.23 3.64 2.86
C ALA A 54 -4.20 2.58 3.26
N GLY A 55 -4.20 2.15 4.52
CA GLY A 55 -3.15 1.31 5.09
C GLY A 55 -1.84 2.07 5.25
N ALA A 56 -1.93 3.28 5.80
CA ALA A 56 -0.82 4.23 5.94
C ALA A 56 0.23 3.82 6.98
N GLY A 57 0.03 2.69 7.64
CA GLY A 57 0.90 2.23 8.73
C GLY A 57 2.31 1.89 8.27
N GLY A 58 3.27 2.09 9.16
CA GLY A 58 4.68 1.77 8.93
C GLY A 58 5.55 2.99 8.66
N THR A 59 6.11 3.08 7.46
CA THR A 59 7.09 4.14 7.17
C THR A 59 6.47 5.51 6.90
N GLY A 60 5.20 5.56 6.45
CA GLY A 60 4.58 6.79 5.94
C GLY A 60 5.22 7.30 4.62
N GLN A 61 5.92 6.43 3.89
CA GLN A 61 6.71 6.81 2.71
C GLN A 61 5.87 7.44 1.61
N GLU A 62 4.63 7.00 1.42
CA GLU A 62 3.68 7.59 0.47
C GLU A 62 3.48 9.08 0.75
N ILE A 63 3.32 9.43 2.04
CA ILE A 63 3.12 10.82 2.46
C ILE A 63 4.41 11.60 2.32
N LEU A 64 5.55 11.03 2.77
CA LEU A 64 6.85 11.72 2.72
C LEU A 64 7.20 12.15 1.30
N VAL A 65 7.06 11.25 0.32
CA VAL A 65 7.43 11.52 -1.06
C VAL A 65 6.42 12.46 -1.73
N ALA A 66 5.11 12.20 -1.56
CA ALA A 66 4.08 13.04 -2.16
C ALA A 66 4.05 14.46 -1.57
N ALA A 67 4.29 14.61 -0.25
CA ALA A 67 4.34 15.90 0.41
C ALA A 67 5.57 16.74 0.04
N ALA A 68 6.69 16.08 -0.29
CA ALA A 68 7.88 16.75 -0.80
C ALA A 68 7.69 17.22 -2.25
N LEU A 69 7.03 16.42 -3.08
CA LEU A 69 6.73 16.75 -4.48
C LEU A 69 5.70 17.87 -4.59
N GLU A 70 4.61 17.79 -3.79
CA GLU A 70 3.47 18.69 -3.86
C GLU A 70 3.23 19.40 -2.50
N PRO A 71 3.80 20.59 -2.30
CA PRO A 71 3.77 21.28 -1.00
C PRO A 71 2.37 21.67 -0.51
N GLY A 72 1.40 21.80 -1.39
CA GLY A 72 0.01 22.16 -1.04
C GLY A 72 -0.90 20.98 -0.72
N TRP A 73 -0.47 19.76 -0.97
CA TRP A 73 -1.29 18.57 -0.74
C TRP A 73 -1.49 18.28 0.75
N ARG A 74 -2.67 17.77 1.08
CA ARG A 74 -3.07 17.34 2.42
C ARG A 74 -3.43 15.87 2.41
N PHE A 75 -3.22 15.19 3.52
CA PHE A 75 -3.34 13.74 3.62
C PHE A 75 -4.28 13.33 4.74
N THR A 76 -5.11 12.32 4.49
CA THR A 76 -5.78 11.53 5.51
C THR A 76 -5.16 10.14 5.49
N ALA A 77 -4.37 9.84 6.51
CA ALA A 77 -3.67 8.58 6.70
C ALA A 77 -4.51 7.66 7.57
N ALA A 78 -5.06 6.60 7.02
CA ALA A 78 -5.92 5.66 7.73
C ALA A 78 -5.28 4.27 7.82
N ASP A 79 -5.25 3.71 9.02
CA ASP A 79 -4.75 2.35 9.29
C ASP A 79 -5.44 1.80 10.55
N PRO A 80 -5.91 0.54 10.56
CA PRO A 80 -6.53 -0.06 11.75
C PRO A 80 -5.52 -0.46 12.83
N SER A 81 -4.22 -0.42 12.54
CA SER A 81 -3.14 -0.77 13.48
C SER A 81 -2.58 0.48 14.14
N ALA A 82 -2.97 0.74 15.41
CA ALA A 82 -2.45 1.86 16.18
C ALA A 82 -0.91 1.91 16.23
N PRO A 83 -0.16 0.80 16.47
CA PRO A 83 1.31 0.84 16.48
C PRO A 83 1.92 1.23 15.13
N MET A 84 1.35 0.72 14.03
CA MET A 84 1.82 1.02 12.69
C MET A 84 1.54 2.47 12.30
N LEU A 85 0.35 2.97 12.66
CA LEU A 85 -0.04 4.36 12.43
C LEU A 85 0.82 5.33 13.25
N ALA A 86 1.17 4.97 14.50
CA ALA A 86 2.06 5.76 15.35
C ALA A 86 3.47 5.88 14.75
N LEU A 87 4.00 4.81 14.16
CA LEU A 87 5.29 4.82 13.48
C LEU A 87 5.26 5.77 12.26
N ALA A 88 4.24 5.65 11.42
CA ALA A 88 4.05 6.54 10.27
C ALA A 88 3.93 8.00 10.70
N ARG A 89 3.15 8.28 11.76
CA ARG A 89 2.98 9.61 12.34
C ARG A 89 4.34 10.19 12.76
N GLY A 90 5.14 9.45 13.53
CA GLY A 90 6.46 9.91 13.98
C GLY A 90 7.38 10.30 12.82
N ASN A 91 7.43 9.51 11.76
CA ASN A 91 8.23 9.79 10.57
C ASN A 91 7.73 11.04 9.81
N VAL A 92 6.42 11.16 9.64
CA VAL A 92 5.79 12.28 8.92
C VAL A 92 5.92 13.60 9.70
N GLU A 93 5.77 13.57 11.02
CA GLU A 93 5.95 14.73 11.90
C GLU A 93 7.43 15.16 11.94
N ALA A 94 8.37 14.21 12.04
CA ALA A 94 9.81 14.48 12.00
C ALA A 94 10.25 15.12 10.67
N ALA A 95 9.59 14.79 9.56
CA ALA A 95 9.82 15.40 8.26
C ALA A 95 9.11 16.77 8.08
N GLY A 96 8.36 17.26 9.07
CA GLY A 96 7.67 18.56 9.03
C GLY A 96 6.30 18.54 8.32
N TYR A 97 5.73 17.36 8.02
CA TYR A 97 4.47 17.24 7.30
C TYR A 97 3.24 16.96 8.19
N GLY A 98 3.42 16.94 9.51
CA GLY A 98 2.35 16.66 10.47
C GLY A 98 1.16 17.59 10.36
N ALA A 99 1.39 18.90 10.16
CA ALA A 99 0.31 19.89 10.02
C ALA A 99 -0.59 19.69 8.77
N ARG A 100 -0.11 18.93 7.78
CA ARG A 100 -0.83 18.60 6.55
C ARG A 100 -1.41 17.18 6.54
N THR A 101 -1.22 16.42 7.62
CA THR A 101 -1.59 15.01 7.69
C THR A 101 -2.51 14.74 8.86
N ARG A 102 -3.72 14.26 8.58
CA ARG A 102 -4.66 13.75 9.58
C ARG A 102 -4.49 12.23 9.69
N PHE A 103 -4.15 11.73 10.87
CA PHE A 103 -4.03 10.30 11.16
C PHE A 103 -5.33 9.77 11.79
N VAL A 104 -5.85 8.68 11.24
CA VAL A 104 -7.12 8.07 11.67
C VAL A 104 -6.91 6.59 11.90
N GLU A 105 -7.06 6.14 13.14
CA GLU A 105 -7.05 4.70 13.49
C GLU A 105 -8.42 4.13 13.15
N ALA A 106 -8.57 3.61 11.94
CA ALA A 106 -9.82 3.03 11.46
C ALA A 106 -9.59 2.16 10.21
N GLU A 107 -10.49 1.22 10.00
CA GLU A 107 -10.71 0.60 8.68
C GLU A 107 -11.29 1.65 7.72
N ILE A 108 -11.04 1.48 6.42
CA ILE A 108 -11.47 2.46 5.41
C ILE A 108 -12.99 2.61 5.35
N ASP A 109 -13.74 1.54 5.54
CA ASP A 109 -15.21 1.57 5.53
C ASP A 109 -15.82 2.32 6.73
N ALA A 110 -15.08 2.47 7.84
CA ALA A 110 -15.47 3.26 8.98
C ALA A 110 -15.26 4.79 8.82
N LEU A 111 -14.53 5.22 7.79
CA LEU A 111 -14.41 6.62 7.44
C LEU A 111 -15.75 7.16 6.90
N PRO A 112 -16.03 8.48 7.01
CA PRO A 112 -17.21 9.07 6.40
C PRO A 112 -17.34 8.72 4.91
N ASP A 113 -18.54 8.31 4.49
CA ASP A 113 -18.84 7.90 3.11
C ASP A 113 -19.16 9.12 2.22
N THR A 114 -18.22 10.07 2.19
CA THR A 114 -18.32 11.30 1.39
C THR A 114 -17.22 11.30 0.34
N ALA A 115 -17.60 11.43 -0.92
CA ALA A 115 -16.65 11.54 -2.03
C ALA A 115 -15.90 12.88 -1.95
N GLY A 116 -14.78 12.90 -1.21
CA GLY A 116 -14.03 14.12 -0.91
C GLY A 116 -12.58 14.12 -1.36
N PHE A 117 -12.00 12.94 -1.62
CA PHE A 117 -10.59 12.85 -1.96
C PHE A 117 -10.33 12.99 -3.45
N ASP A 118 -9.26 13.74 -3.77
CA ASP A 118 -8.78 13.99 -5.13
C ASP A 118 -7.88 12.85 -5.65
N GLY A 119 -7.48 11.93 -4.78
CA GLY A 119 -6.72 10.72 -5.10
C GLY A 119 -6.50 9.85 -3.87
N ALA A 120 -6.04 8.62 -4.10
CA ALA A 120 -5.70 7.69 -3.03
C ALA A 120 -4.49 6.82 -3.35
N THR A 121 -3.87 6.27 -2.28
CA THR A 121 -2.90 5.16 -2.35
C THR A 121 -3.39 3.97 -1.55
N LEU A 122 -3.03 2.77 -2.03
CA LEU A 122 -3.17 1.48 -1.34
C LEU A 122 -1.92 0.66 -1.62
N ILE A 123 -0.87 0.86 -0.82
CA ILE A 123 0.45 0.25 -1.05
C ILE A 123 0.76 -0.76 0.04
N GLY A 124 1.06 -2.00 -0.34
CA GLY A 124 1.44 -3.05 0.60
C GLY A 124 0.30 -3.71 1.38
N VAL A 125 -0.95 -3.46 1.03
CA VAL A 125 -2.13 -3.89 1.82
C VAL A 125 -2.89 -5.04 1.17
N LEU A 126 -3.20 -4.95 -0.12
CA LEU A 126 -4.17 -5.80 -0.80
C LEU A 126 -3.87 -7.30 -0.66
N HIS A 127 -2.60 -7.68 -0.72
CA HIS A 127 -2.15 -9.07 -0.60
C HIS A 127 -2.20 -9.65 0.84
N HIS A 128 -2.56 -8.84 1.84
CA HIS A 128 -2.81 -9.31 3.20
C HIS A 128 -4.28 -9.66 3.47
N LEU A 129 -5.18 -9.28 2.58
CA LEU A 129 -6.61 -9.58 2.70
C LEU A 129 -6.92 -10.98 2.15
N PRO A 130 -7.73 -11.78 2.86
CA PRO A 130 -8.10 -13.11 2.41
C PRO A 130 -9.16 -13.07 1.31
N GLY A 131 -8.97 -13.84 0.25
CA GLY A 131 -9.92 -13.98 -0.86
C GLY A 131 -10.16 -12.69 -1.66
N ASP A 132 -10.79 -12.83 -2.81
CA ASP A 132 -11.06 -11.70 -3.69
C ASP A 132 -12.19 -10.80 -3.16
N ASP A 133 -13.15 -11.35 -2.40
CA ASP A 133 -14.26 -10.58 -1.82
C ASP A 133 -13.80 -9.48 -0.86
N ALA A 134 -12.84 -9.81 0.05
CA ALA A 134 -12.30 -8.83 0.98
C ALA A 134 -11.49 -7.75 0.26
N LYS A 135 -10.72 -8.15 -0.76
CA LYS A 135 -9.97 -7.21 -1.61
C LYS A 135 -10.91 -6.26 -2.37
N ALA A 136 -11.96 -6.81 -2.99
CA ALA A 136 -12.98 -6.04 -3.69
C ALA A 136 -13.76 -5.11 -2.75
N ALA A 137 -14.07 -5.55 -1.53
CA ALA A 137 -14.75 -4.72 -0.53
C ALA A 137 -13.92 -3.49 -0.15
N LEU A 138 -12.60 -3.67 0.10
CA LEU A 138 -11.69 -2.56 0.39
C LEU A 138 -11.59 -1.58 -0.80
N LEU A 139 -11.43 -2.09 -2.02
CA LEU A 139 -11.33 -1.24 -3.21
C LEU A 139 -12.62 -0.44 -3.44
N ARG A 140 -13.81 -1.05 -3.25
CA ARG A 140 -15.09 -0.34 -3.29
C ARG A 140 -15.21 0.70 -2.18
N ALA A 141 -14.73 0.40 -0.97
CA ALA A 141 -14.71 1.37 0.13
C ALA A 141 -13.85 2.60 -0.19
N ILE A 142 -12.71 2.42 -0.84
CA ILE A 142 -11.87 3.52 -1.32
C ILE A 142 -12.60 4.28 -2.44
N ALA A 143 -13.16 3.57 -3.43
CA ALA A 143 -13.85 4.18 -4.56
C ALA A 143 -14.97 5.14 -4.13
N ARG A 144 -15.79 4.76 -3.12
CA ARG A 144 -16.86 5.62 -2.60
C ARG A 144 -16.36 6.94 -2.02
N ARG A 145 -15.12 6.99 -1.55
CA ARG A 145 -14.50 8.17 -0.92
C ARG A 145 -13.73 9.06 -1.89
N LEU A 146 -13.44 8.55 -3.07
CA LEU A 146 -12.81 9.31 -4.14
C LEU A 146 -13.86 10.14 -4.90
N LYS A 147 -13.48 11.30 -5.40
CA LYS A 147 -14.27 12.05 -6.39
C LYS A 147 -14.33 11.26 -7.71
N PRO A 148 -15.38 11.42 -8.52
CA PRO A 148 -15.35 10.95 -9.90
C PRO A 148 -14.14 11.50 -10.65
N GLY A 149 -13.44 10.66 -11.40
CA GLY A 149 -12.19 11.05 -12.08
C GLY A 149 -10.95 11.04 -11.22
N ALA A 150 -11.04 10.76 -9.91
CA ALA A 150 -9.87 10.73 -9.02
C ALA A 150 -9.06 9.43 -9.19
N PRO A 151 -7.71 9.50 -9.21
CA PRO A 151 -6.85 8.33 -9.33
C PRO A 151 -6.70 7.57 -8.02
N LEU A 152 -6.52 6.25 -8.14
CA LEU A 152 -6.04 5.34 -7.12
C LEU A 152 -4.74 4.69 -7.58
N VAL A 153 -3.68 4.78 -6.78
CA VAL A 153 -2.49 3.95 -6.92
C VAL A 153 -2.62 2.73 -6.03
N VAL A 154 -2.50 1.54 -6.63
CA VAL A 154 -2.44 0.25 -5.92
C VAL A 154 -1.07 -0.37 -6.16
N ALA A 155 -0.39 -0.80 -5.09
CA ALA A 155 0.85 -1.56 -5.20
C ALA A 155 0.90 -2.72 -4.19
N GLY A 156 1.43 -3.86 -4.63
CA GLY A 156 1.55 -5.04 -3.77
C GLY A 156 1.96 -6.29 -4.53
N ASN A 157 2.04 -7.39 -3.82
CA ASN A 157 2.25 -8.70 -4.44
C ASN A 157 1.00 -9.10 -5.23
N TYR A 158 1.19 -9.62 -6.45
CA TYR A 158 0.10 -9.94 -7.38
C TYR A 158 0.25 -11.29 -8.11
N ARG A 159 1.11 -12.17 -7.59
CA ARG A 159 1.34 -13.50 -8.18
C ARG A 159 1.33 -14.56 -7.10
N HIS A 160 0.77 -15.72 -7.38
CA HIS A 160 0.93 -16.87 -6.51
C HIS A 160 2.41 -17.27 -6.43
N TYR A 161 2.95 -17.30 -5.24
CA TYR A 161 4.37 -17.56 -5.01
C TYR A 161 4.82 -18.93 -5.54
N ALA A 162 4.02 -19.99 -5.31
CA ALA A 162 4.33 -21.34 -5.74
C ALA A 162 4.36 -21.52 -7.27
N ALA A 163 3.63 -20.67 -8.01
CA ALA A 163 3.60 -20.70 -9.46
C ALA A 163 4.89 -20.12 -10.11
N HIS A 164 5.73 -19.42 -9.32
CA HIS A 164 6.91 -18.72 -9.82
C HIS A 164 8.16 -19.05 -9.00
N PRO A 165 8.66 -20.31 -9.01
CA PRO A 165 9.78 -20.74 -8.18
C PRO A 165 11.05 -19.93 -8.41
N ARG A 166 11.35 -19.54 -9.66
CA ARG A 166 12.53 -18.70 -9.97
C ARG A 166 12.45 -17.31 -9.32
N LEU A 167 11.28 -16.70 -9.26
CA LEU A 167 11.11 -15.41 -8.57
C LEU A 167 11.24 -15.58 -7.07
N LEU A 168 10.75 -16.70 -6.53
CA LEU A 168 10.90 -17.02 -5.10
C LEU A 168 12.37 -17.22 -4.74
N ASP A 169 13.14 -17.92 -5.57
CA ASP A 169 14.58 -18.09 -5.37
C ASP A 169 15.34 -16.76 -5.48
N ALA A 170 14.99 -15.92 -6.46
CA ALA A 170 15.56 -14.57 -6.56
C ALA A 170 15.25 -13.73 -5.30
N TRP A 171 14.04 -13.85 -4.74
CA TRP A 171 13.66 -13.18 -3.51
C TRP A 171 14.49 -13.69 -2.31
N ARG A 172 14.75 -15.00 -2.21
CA ARG A 172 15.69 -15.60 -1.24
C ARG A 172 17.07 -14.94 -1.32
N GLN A 173 17.63 -14.80 -2.54
CA GLN A 173 18.92 -14.16 -2.72
C GLN A 173 18.92 -12.69 -2.28
N ARG A 174 17.80 -11.98 -2.46
CA ARG A 174 17.64 -10.61 -1.98
C ARG A 174 17.82 -10.48 -0.47
N TRP A 175 17.23 -11.39 0.32
CA TRP A 175 17.41 -11.45 1.77
C TRP A 175 18.86 -11.78 2.13
N ARG A 176 19.48 -12.73 1.43
CA ARG A 176 20.89 -13.08 1.64
C ARG A 176 21.84 -11.93 1.33
N MET A 177 21.61 -11.15 0.28
CA MET A 177 22.38 -9.91 -0.01
C MET A 177 22.32 -8.89 1.11
N LYS A 178 21.32 -8.96 1.98
CA LYS A 178 21.17 -8.10 3.15
C LYS A 178 21.64 -8.76 4.45
N GLY A 179 22.41 -9.84 4.34
CA GLY A 179 23.08 -10.49 5.47
C GLY A 179 22.26 -11.57 6.19
N ALA A 180 21.07 -11.91 5.71
CA ALA A 180 20.28 -12.99 6.31
C ALA A 180 20.90 -14.36 6.05
N THR A 181 20.99 -15.20 7.10
CA THR A 181 21.42 -16.60 6.97
C THR A 181 20.33 -17.44 6.28
N PRO A 182 20.65 -18.61 5.70
CA PRO A 182 19.65 -19.48 5.05
C PRO A 182 18.44 -19.77 5.95
N ASP A 183 18.65 -20.14 7.20
CA ASP A 183 17.60 -20.47 8.16
C ASP A 183 16.67 -19.26 8.43
N VAL A 184 17.25 -18.06 8.56
CA VAL A 184 16.48 -16.81 8.72
C VAL A 184 15.64 -16.52 7.47
N VAL A 185 16.20 -16.74 6.28
CA VAL A 185 15.49 -16.56 5.01
C VAL A 185 14.31 -17.53 4.93
N ASP A 186 14.52 -18.80 5.23
CA ASP A 186 13.47 -19.82 5.18
C ASP A 186 12.35 -19.53 6.17
N ALA A 187 12.68 -19.15 7.40
CA ALA A 187 11.69 -18.74 8.40
C ALA A 187 10.88 -17.50 7.99
N LYS A 188 11.53 -16.49 7.41
CA LYS A 188 10.86 -15.28 6.90
C LYS A 188 9.92 -15.59 5.74
N LEU A 189 10.39 -16.34 4.75
CA LEU A 189 9.58 -16.71 3.60
C LEU A 189 8.39 -17.57 4.02
N ALA A 190 8.57 -18.54 4.93
CA ALA A 190 7.46 -19.33 5.46
C ALA A 190 6.37 -18.44 6.07
N LYS A 191 6.74 -17.41 6.85
CA LYS A 191 5.78 -16.45 7.42
C LYS A 191 5.06 -15.64 6.34
N ILE A 192 5.78 -15.17 5.31
CA ILE A 192 5.18 -14.42 4.20
C ILE A 192 4.19 -15.31 3.43
N LEU A 193 4.59 -16.53 3.09
CA LEU A 193 3.76 -17.48 2.34
C LEU A 193 2.48 -17.87 3.10
N GLN A 194 2.54 -17.96 4.44
CA GLN A 194 1.37 -18.25 5.28
C GLN A 194 0.47 -17.03 5.50
N GLY A 195 1.05 -15.84 5.51
CA GLY A 195 0.38 -14.60 5.90
C GLY A 195 -0.14 -13.75 4.75
N ALA A 196 0.13 -14.13 3.50
CA ALA A 196 -0.26 -13.36 2.33
C ALA A 196 -1.08 -14.20 1.35
N ASP A 197 -2.12 -13.57 0.81
CA ASP A 197 -3.00 -14.09 -0.24
C ASP A 197 -3.05 -13.08 -1.40
N PRO A 198 -1.99 -13.03 -2.23
CA PRO A 198 -1.93 -12.08 -3.32
C PRO A 198 -2.94 -12.43 -4.43
N PRO A 199 -3.48 -11.43 -5.15
CA PRO A 199 -4.16 -11.67 -6.42
C PRO A 199 -3.31 -12.55 -7.34
N ALA A 200 -3.93 -13.56 -7.96
CA ALA A 200 -3.19 -14.64 -8.65
C ALA A 200 -2.40 -14.15 -9.87
N THR A 201 -2.92 -13.13 -10.55
CA THR A 201 -2.40 -12.61 -11.82
C THR A 201 -2.63 -11.11 -11.93
N GLU A 202 -2.03 -10.48 -12.93
CA GLU A 202 -2.34 -9.10 -13.28
C GLU A 202 -3.80 -8.92 -13.70
N ASP A 203 -4.37 -9.88 -14.44
CA ASP A 203 -5.79 -9.85 -14.80
C ASP A 203 -6.72 -9.88 -13.57
N ALA A 204 -6.30 -10.53 -12.49
CA ALA A 204 -7.06 -10.48 -11.22
C ALA A 204 -7.06 -9.06 -10.62
N ILE A 205 -5.93 -8.34 -10.68
CA ILE A 205 -5.87 -6.92 -10.29
C ILE A 205 -6.81 -6.09 -11.16
N HIS A 206 -6.78 -6.30 -12.48
CA HIS A 206 -7.64 -5.56 -13.42
C HIS A 206 -9.13 -5.79 -13.12
N ARG A 207 -9.54 -7.04 -12.90
CA ARG A 207 -10.93 -7.36 -12.53
C ARG A 207 -11.34 -6.71 -11.21
N LEU A 208 -10.52 -6.85 -10.17
CA LEU A 208 -10.79 -6.26 -8.86
C LEU A 208 -10.99 -4.75 -8.92
N LEU A 209 -10.15 -4.04 -9.67
CA LEU A 209 -10.28 -2.58 -9.87
C LEU A 209 -11.50 -2.24 -10.70
N HIS A 210 -11.75 -2.96 -11.81
CA HIS A 210 -12.92 -2.75 -12.65
C HIS A 210 -14.23 -2.93 -11.88
N ASP A 211 -14.34 -4.00 -11.08
CA ASP A 211 -15.54 -4.33 -10.29
C ASP A 211 -15.73 -3.38 -9.10
N ALA A 212 -14.67 -2.70 -8.69
CA ALA A 212 -14.73 -1.64 -7.69
C ALA A 212 -15.07 -0.25 -8.28
N GLY A 213 -15.22 -0.12 -9.60
CA GLY A 213 -15.63 1.13 -10.25
C GLY A 213 -14.49 1.97 -10.82
N PHE A 214 -13.34 1.36 -11.06
CA PHE A 214 -12.21 2.03 -11.73
C PHE A 214 -12.16 1.67 -13.23
N ASP A 215 -11.46 2.49 -14.01
CA ASP A 215 -11.12 2.21 -15.41
C ASP A 215 -10.01 1.16 -15.54
N ALA A 216 -9.56 0.91 -16.77
CA ALA A 216 -8.45 -0.01 -17.03
C ALA A 216 -7.14 0.53 -16.40
N PRO A 217 -6.52 -0.22 -15.48
CA PRO A 217 -5.32 0.25 -14.80
C PRO A 217 -4.10 0.25 -15.71
N LEU A 218 -3.24 1.26 -15.53
CA LEU A 218 -1.92 1.34 -16.15
C LEU A 218 -0.87 0.86 -15.15
N ARG A 219 -0.12 -0.20 -15.49
CA ARG A 219 1.03 -0.63 -14.69
C ARG A 219 2.23 0.27 -14.97
N PHE A 220 2.82 0.84 -13.92
CA PHE A 220 3.99 1.71 -14.01
C PHE A 220 5.24 1.16 -13.30
N PHE A 221 5.10 0.08 -12.51
CA PHE A 221 6.22 -0.53 -11.80
C PHE A 221 6.05 -2.05 -11.69
N ALA A 222 7.17 -2.79 -11.70
CA ALA A 222 7.20 -4.22 -11.41
C ALA A 222 8.55 -4.63 -10.82
N SER A 223 8.54 -5.47 -9.77
CA SER A 223 9.74 -6.02 -9.13
C SER A 223 9.43 -7.36 -8.45
N LEU A 224 9.94 -8.46 -9.01
CA LEU A 224 9.66 -9.84 -8.55
C LEU A 224 8.15 -10.10 -8.44
N PHE A 225 7.63 -10.22 -7.21
CA PHE A 225 6.22 -10.44 -6.94
C PHE A 225 5.40 -9.13 -6.84
N TRP A 226 6.07 -7.98 -6.75
CA TRP A 226 5.41 -6.69 -6.64
C TRP A 226 5.07 -6.09 -8.00
N GLY A 227 3.92 -5.46 -8.07
CA GLY A 227 3.53 -4.55 -9.14
C GLY A 227 2.89 -3.29 -8.56
N ALA A 228 2.87 -2.22 -9.36
CA ALA A 228 2.12 -1.01 -9.04
C ALA A 228 1.35 -0.52 -10.26
N TRP A 229 0.10 -0.13 -10.01
CA TRP A 229 -0.85 0.34 -11.02
C TRP A 229 -1.51 1.64 -10.58
N ILE A 230 -1.88 2.46 -11.54
CA ILE A 230 -2.79 3.58 -11.37
C ILE A 230 -4.06 3.32 -12.17
N ALA A 231 -5.21 3.59 -11.56
CA ALA A 231 -6.52 3.53 -12.22
C ALA A 231 -7.35 4.72 -11.78
N VAL A 232 -8.27 5.21 -12.63
CA VAL A 232 -9.10 6.37 -12.35
C VAL A 232 -10.52 5.92 -12.02
N ARG A 233 -11.12 6.51 -10.96
CA ARG A 233 -12.51 6.24 -10.62
C ARG A 233 -13.44 6.69 -11.73
N ARG A 234 -14.29 5.79 -12.20
CA ARG A 234 -15.34 6.11 -13.18
C ARG A 234 -16.36 7.09 -12.57
N ALA A 235 -17.05 7.82 -13.45
CA ALA A 235 -18.12 8.74 -13.09
C ALA A 235 -19.32 8.03 -12.44
#